data_4139aa514659c92a3556b814401c6e1c
#
_entry.id   4139aa514659c92a3556b814401c6e1c
#
_cell.length_a   1.000
_cell.length_b   1.000
_cell.length_c   1.000
_cell.angle_alpha   90.00
_cell.angle_beta   90.00
_cell.angle_gamma   90.00
#
_symmetry.space_group_name_H-M   'P 1'
#
loop_
_entity.id
_entity.type
_entity.pdbx_description
1 polymer ?
#
loop_
_entity_poly.entity_id
_entity_poly.type
_entity_poly.pdbx_seq_one_letter_code
_entity_poly.pdbx_strand_id
1 'polypeptide(L)'
;MHRQVLSVVFGLLLASVTRADPPSYLVFVSNERSGDVTVIDGTTDDVLGTFPVGKRPRGIHATPDGRRVFVTLSGSPRMAPGLDENRAPADKRADALGVIDPSQRKLIDRWHVGSDPEQFAISKNGKFAFIANEDDASVSIVDLDSGQSRGKIKVSEEPEGVGVNPANGEVYVTCEEKGEVFAINPDQQRVIATIETGGRPRSVAFSRDGSRAYVACENLGYVAVLDAREHKLSPKIQLPKGSLPMGTAVSADGKELYVSTGRGNAIAIIDTQKNELATTIAVGNRVWGIALDPGGTKLYTANGASNDVSVVDVKSRKELRRIKVGDGPWGIAVVSK
;
A
#
# COMPACT_ATOMS: atom_id res chain seq x y z
N MET A 1 4.11 69.69 -49.77
CA MET A 1 4.09 69.38 -48.31
C MET A 1 3.30 68.08 -48.15
N HIS A 2 4.01 66.91 -48.10
CA HIS A 2 3.43 65.60 -47.89
C HIS A 2 3.64 65.22 -46.43
N ARG A 3 2.55 65.04 -45.69
CA ARG A 3 2.58 64.45 -44.32
C ARG A 3 2.47 62.93 -44.43
N GLN A 4 3.52 62.23 -44.02
CA GLN A 4 3.47 60.79 -43.79
C GLN A 4 2.84 60.54 -42.42
N VAL A 5 1.81 59.69 -42.42
CA VAL A 5 1.17 59.16 -41.20
C VAL A 5 1.83 57.84 -40.88
N LEU A 6 2.51 57.78 -39.76
CA LEU A 6 3.17 56.55 -39.25
C LEU A 6 2.14 55.78 -38.44
N SER A 7 1.65 54.66 -38.96
CA SER A 7 0.77 53.73 -38.20
C SER A 7 1.60 52.78 -37.38
N VAL A 8 1.54 52.93 -36.06
CA VAL A 8 2.14 51.99 -35.11
C VAL A 8 1.14 50.84 -34.86
N VAL A 9 1.46 49.63 -35.34
CA VAL A 9 0.69 48.41 -35.05
C VAL A 9 1.18 47.84 -33.75
N PHE A 10 0.37 47.90 -32.71
CA PHE A 10 0.58 47.22 -31.43
C PHE A 10 0.19 45.73 -31.59
N GLY A 11 1.16 44.84 -31.72
CA GLY A 11 0.96 43.43 -31.69
C GLY A 11 0.71 42.93 -30.23
N LEU A 12 -0.51 42.56 -29.89
CA LEU A 12 -0.80 41.83 -28.67
C LEU A 12 -0.25 40.41 -28.81
N LEU A 13 0.84 40.10 -28.09
CA LEU A 13 1.25 38.72 -27.85
C LEU A 13 0.26 38.08 -26.83
N LEU A 14 -0.70 37.32 -27.32
CA LEU A 14 -1.48 36.38 -26.51
C LEU A 14 -0.57 35.22 -26.12
N ALA A 15 -0.08 35.26 -24.89
CA ALA A 15 0.56 34.10 -24.28
C ALA A 15 -0.52 33.02 -24.09
N SER A 16 -0.48 31.97 -24.92
CA SER A 16 -1.31 30.78 -24.70
C SER A 16 -0.86 30.09 -23.43
N VAL A 17 -1.66 30.24 -22.37
CA VAL A 17 -1.52 29.40 -21.18
C VAL A 17 -1.91 27.98 -21.61
N THR A 18 -0.93 27.14 -21.91
CA THR A 18 -1.14 25.72 -22.12
C THR A 18 -1.58 25.14 -20.77
N ARG A 19 -2.85 24.82 -20.66
CA ARG A 19 -3.38 24.07 -19.53
C ARG A 19 -2.75 22.70 -19.61
N ALA A 20 -1.96 22.33 -18.60
CA ALA A 20 -1.40 20.99 -18.53
C ALA A 20 -2.55 19.96 -18.57
N ASP A 21 -2.37 18.91 -19.34
CA ASP A 21 -3.34 17.81 -19.36
C ASP A 21 -3.48 17.24 -17.93
N PRO A 22 -4.71 16.84 -17.54
CA PRO A 22 -4.90 16.24 -16.23
C PRO A 22 -4.04 14.98 -16.09
N PRO A 23 -3.49 14.69 -14.89
CA PRO A 23 -2.64 13.52 -14.70
C PRO A 23 -3.39 12.24 -15.09
N SER A 24 -2.72 11.31 -15.75
CA SER A 24 -3.31 10.03 -16.15
C SER A 24 -3.60 9.12 -14.96
N TYR A 25 -2.90 9.32 -13.84
CA TYR A 25 -3.13 8.66 -12.55
C TYR A 25 -2.59 9.51 -11.40
N LEU A 26 -3.09 9.24 -10.21
CA LEU A 26 -2.66 9.86 -8.97
C LEU A 26 -2.03 8.83 -8.05
N VAL A 27 -1.01 9.24 -7.29
CA VAL A 27 -0.40 8.42 -6.24
C VAL A 27 -0.71 9.04 -4.88
N PHE A 28 -1.37 8.28 -4.02
CA PHE A 28 -1.71 8.65 -2.65
C PHE A 28 -0.76 7.96 -1.69
N VAL A 29 -0.16 8.73 -0.80
CA VAL A 29 0.82 8.25 0.19
C VAL A 29 0.30 8.56 1.58
N SER A 30 0.04 7.53 2.39
CA SER A 30 -0.31 7.70 3.81
C SER A 30 0.95 7.99 4.62
N ASN A 31 0.91 9.06 5.42
CA ASN A 31 2.04 9.51 6.24
C ASN A 31 1.70 9.29 7.72
N GLU A 32 2.19 8.18 8.28
CA GLU A 32 1.79 7.67 9.60
C GLU A 32 2.04 8.68 10.73
N ARG A 33 3.17 9.38 10.70
CA ARG A 33 3.56 10.29 11.79
C ARG A 33 2.90 11.65 11.70
N SER A 34 2.75 12.21 10.50
CA SER A 34 2.10 13.53 10.33
C SER A 34 0.57 13.44 10.32
N GLY A 35 -0.01 12.24 10.15
CA GLY A 35 -1.47 12.09 10.19
C GLY A 35 -2.20 12.61 8.95
N ASP A 36 -1.53 12.56 7.81
CA ASP A 36 -2.01 13.11 6.56
C ASP A 36 -1.78 12.17 5.37
N VAL A 37 -2.29 12.58 4.21
CA VAL A 37 -2.07 11.91 2.93
C VAL A 37 -1.51 12.92 1.94
N THR A 38 -0.37 12.58 1.32
CA THR A 38 0.22 13.33 0.22
C THR A 38 -0.27 12.76 -1.10
N VAL A 39 -0.61 13.64 -2.05
CA VAL A 39 -1.03 13.27 -3.41
C VAL A 39 0.02 13.72 -4.42
N ILE A 40 0.44 12.82 -5.27
CA ILE A 40 1.45 13.03 -6.30
C ILE A 40 0.78 12.84 -7.68
N ASP A 41 1.10 13.70 -8.63
CA ASP A 41 0.79 13.52 -10.03
C ASP A 41 1.70 12.40 -10.59
N GLY A 42 1.11 11.28 -11.00
CA GLY A 42 1.89 10.15 -11.50
C GLY A 42 2.55 10.38 -12.85
N THR A 43 2.12 11.40 -13.62
CA THR A 43 2.72 11.76 -14.91
C THR A 43 3.98 12.58 -14.73
N THR A 44 3.94 13.62 -13.88
CA THR A 44 5.04 14.58 -13.68
C THR A 44 5.88 14.27 -12.44
N ASP A 45 5.37 13.43 -11.53
CA ASP A 45 5.92 13.14 -10.22
C ASP A 45 5.98 14.38 -9.29
N ASP A 46 5.09 15.37 -9.52
CA ASP A 46 4.97 16.55 -8.67
C ASP A 46 3.96 16.34 -7.55
N VAL A 47 4.23 16.92 -6.38
CA VAL A 47 3.29 16.91 -5.26
C VAL A 47 2.16 17.88 -5.55
N LEU A 48 0.92 17.37 -5.62
CA LEU A 48 -0.29 18.16 -5.84
C LEU A 48 -0.86 18.75 -4.55
N GLY A 49 -0.47 18.22 -3.40
CA GLY A 49 -0.88 18.67 -2.09
C GLY A 49 -0.86 17.58 -1.04
N THR A 50 -1.04 18.00 0.23
CA THR A 50 -1.13 17.13 1.40
C THR A 50 -2.35 17.58 2.21
N PHE A 51 -3.12 16.64 2.73
CA PHE A 51 -4.32 16.93 3.53
C PHE A 51 -4.44 16.00 4.74
N PRO A 52 -4.95 16.51 5.88
CA PRO A 52 -5.07 15.72 7.10
C PRO A 52 -6.15 14.63 6.96
N VAL A 53 -5.88 13.45 7.50
CA VAL A 53 -6.83 12.34 7.54
C VAL A 53 -7.10 11.81 8.96
N GLY A 54 -6.18 11.98 9.89
CA GLY A 54 -6.33 11.53 11.27
C GLY A 54 -5.08 10.89 11.83
N LYS A 55 -5.21 10.12 12.91
CA LYS A 55 -4.06 9.51 13.59
C LYS A 55 -3.57 8.29 12.83
N ARG A 56 -2.24 8.17 12.72
CA ARG A 56 -1.54 6.99 12.20
C ARG A 56 -2.17 6.39 10.95
N PRO A 57 -2.32 7.13 9.83
CA PRO A 57 -2.78 6.55 8.57
C PRO A 57 -1.75 5.52 8.08
N ARG A 58 -2.19 4.29 7.80
CA ARG A 58 -1.33 3.17 7.41
C ARG A 58 -1.75 2.56 6.07
N GLY A 59 -2.46 1.43 6.07
CA GLY A 59 -2.96 0.81 4.86
C GLY A 59 -3.78 1.79 4.02
N ILE A 60 -3.48 1.89 2.74
CA ILE A 60 -4.20 2.78 1.83
C ILE A 60 -4.42 2.07 0.49
N HIS A 61 -5.67 2.01 0.03
CA HIS A 61 -6.03 1.35 -1.23
C HIS A 61 -7.16 2.09 -1.93
N ALA A 62 -7.15 2.04 -3.27
CA ALA A 62 -8.21 2.58 -4.12
C ALA A 62 -9.21 1.49 -4.50
N THR A 63 -10.47 1.87 -4.71
CA THR A 63 -11.44 1.00 -5.38
C THR A 63 -11.02 0.74 -6.82
N PRO A 64 -11.39 -0.42 -7.41
CA PRO A 64 -11.02 -0.74 -8.80
C PRO A 64 -11.50 0.28 -9.84
N ASP A 65 -12.59 1.00 -9.55
CA ASP A 65 -13.14 2.06 -10.39
C ASP A 65 -12.50 3.44 -10.15
N GLY A 66 -11.54 3.53 -9.21
CA GLY A 66 -10.83 4.76 -8.86
C GLY A 66 -11.67 5.86 -8.20
N ARG A 67 -12.95 5.58 -7.86
CA ARG A 67 -13.85 6.61 -7.31
C ARG A 67 -13.61 6.92 -5.84
N ARG A 68 -13.06 5.99 -5.08
CA ARG A 68 -12.76 6.15 -3.65
C ARG A 68 -11.38 5.61 -3.34
N VAL A 69 -10.72 6.25 -2.38
CA VAL A 69 -9.52 5.76 -1.72
C VAL A 69 -9.86 5.57 -0.24
N PHE A 70 -9.43 4.46 0.31
CA PHE A 70 -9.62 4.16 1.72
C PHE A 70 -8.28 4.14 2.42
N VAL A 71 -8.27 4.52 3.70
CA VAL A 71 -7.08 4.53 4.55
C VAL A 71 -7.42 4.05 5.95
N THR A 72 -6.65 3.12 6.51
CA THR A 72 -6.79 2.75 7.92
C THR A 72 -6.19 3.82 8.81
N LEU A 73 -6.91 4.15 9.89
CA LEU A 73 -6.53 5.14 10.89
C LEU A 73 -6.49 4.46 12.25
N SER A 74 -5.42 4.61 12.99
CA SER A 74 -5.25 3.96 14.30
C SER A 74 -5.02 4.98 15.41
N GLY A 75 -5.75 4.81 16.51
CA GLY A 75 -5.56 5.56 17.75
C GLY A 75 -4.58 4.92 18.71
N SER A 76 -4.04 3.74 18.39
CA SER A 76 -3.03 3.08 19.23
C SER A 76 -1.71 3.84 19.17
N PRO A 77 -1.00 4.01 20.30
CA PRO A 77 0.26 4.73 20.32
C PRO A 77 1.33 3.97 19.52
N ARG A 78 2.14 4.73 18.80
CA ARG A 78 3.28 4.16 18.10
C ARG A 78 4.32 3.68 19.12
N MET A 79 4.69 2.40 19.04
CA MET A 79 5.73 1.86 19.90
C MET A 79 7.13 2.05 19.30
N ALA A 80 8.07 2.53 20.10
CA ALA A 80 9.48 2.36 19.80
C ALA A 80 9.90 0.95 20.27
N PRO A 81 10.73 0.22 19.51
CA PRO A 81 11.20 -1.09 19.95
C PRO A 81 11.86 -1.01 21.35
N GLY A 82 11.39 -1.81 22.30
CA GLY A 82 11.95 -1.91 23.66
C GLY A 82 11.36 -0.99 24.73
N LEU A 83 10.26 -0.29 24.46
CA LEU A 83 9.57 0.58 25.43
C LEU A 83 8.14 0.08 25.72
N ASP A 84 8.03 -0.98 26.47
CA ASP A 84 6.75 -1.65 26.76
C ASP A 84 5.98 -1.10 27.98
N GLU A 85 6.64 -0.39 28.88
CA GLU A 85 6.07 -0.14 30.21
C GLU A 85 5.37 1.20 30.40
N ASN A 86 5.40 2.12 29.43
CA ASN A 86 4.74 3.42 29.50
C ASN A 86 3.90 3.73 28.24
N ARG A 87 3.09 2.80 27.82
CA ARG A 87 2.19 2.98 26.67
C ARG A 87 1.18 4.08 27.01
N ALA A 88 1.20 5.19 26.28
CA ALA A 88 0.10 6.15 26.35
C ALA A 88 -1.21 5.40 26.01
N PRO A 89 -2.32 5.67 26.69
CA PRO A 89 -3.56 4.96 26.42
C PRO A 89 -3.99 5.17 24.95
N ALA A 90 -4.43 4.08 24.32
CA ALA A 90 -4.94 4.13 22.94
C ALA A 90 -6.21 4.97 22.86
N ASP A 91 -6.30 5.84 21.88
CA ASP A 91 -7.54 6.57 21.55
C ASP A 91 -8.39 5.75 20.57
N LYS A 92 -9.09 4.75 21.09
CA LYS A 92 -9.91 3.83 20.28
C LYS A 92 -10.98 4.51 19.41
N ARG A 93 -11.35 5.77 19.74
CA ARG A 93 -12.29 6.55 18.91
C ARG A 93 -11.66 7.05 17.61
N ALA A 94 -10.33 7.03 17.53
CA ALA A 94 -9.61 7.37 16.30
C ALA A 94 -9.48 6.18 15.34
N ASP A 95 -9.76 4.94 15.79
CA ASP A 95 -9.71 3.73 14.98
C ASP A 95 -10.82 3.76 13.93
N ALA A 96 -10.45 3.77 12.65
CA ALA A 96 -11.41 3.91 11.57
C ALA A 96 -10.85 3.43 10.21
N LEU A 97 -11.76 3.19 9.28
CA LEU A 97 -11.49 3.21 7.85
C LEU A 97 -11.90 4.58 7.31
N GLY A 98 -10.93 5.42 6.98
CA GLY A 98 -11.16 6.74 6.38
C GLY A 98 -11.53 6.62 4.91
N VAL A 99 -12.49 7.41 4.47
CA VAL A 99 -12.97 7.47 3.07
C VAL A 99 -12.47 8.77 2.44
N ILE A 100 -11.73 8.66 1.35
CA ILE A 100 -11.14 9.77 0.62
C ILE A 100 -11.80 9.88 -0.75
N ASP A 101 -12.25 11.08 -1.11
CA ASP A 101 -12.60 11.45 -2.48
C ASP A 101 -11.32 11.86 -3.24
N PRO A 102 -10.85 11.04 -4.20
CA PRO A 102 -9.62 11.34 -4.92
C PRO A 102 -9.70 12.57 -5.82
N SER A 103 -10.89 12.94 -6.29
CA SER A 103 -11.10 14.11 -7.13
C SER A 103 -11.00 15.42 -6.34
N GLN A 104 -11.53 15.42 -5.11
CA GLN A 104 -11.45 16.54 -4.18
C GLN A 104 -10.16 16.53 -3.36
N ARG A 105 -9.44 15.41 -3.33
CA ARG A 105 -8.25 15.19 -2.50
C ARG A 105 -8.55 15.50 -1.03
N LYS A 106 -9.60 14.89 -0.51
CA LYS A 106 -10.15 15.18 0.81
C LYS A 106 -10.70 13.94 1.47
N LEU A 107 -10.51 13.84 2.78
CA LEU A 107 -11.24 12.89 3.63
C LEU A 107 -12.70 13.35 3.71
N ILE A 108 -13.63 12.47 3.33
CA ILE A 108 -15.07 12.78 3.29
C ILE A 108 -15.86 12.03 4.37
N ASP A 109 -15.35 10.92 4.89
CA ASP A 109 -16.02 10.13 5.93
C ASP A 109 -15.02 9.28 6.72
N ARG A 110 -15.47 8.71 7.87
CA ARG A 110 -14.75 7.77 8.72
C ARG A 110 -15.70 6.72 9.22
N TRP A 111 -15.42 5.47 8.91
CA TRP A 111 -16.24 4.34 9.33
C TRP A 111 -15.56 3.59 10.45
N HIS A 112 -16.29 3.33 11.53
CA HIS A 112 -15.75 2.56 12.64
C HIS A 112 -15.52 1.11 12.21
N VAL A 113 -14.34 0.58 12.56
CA VAL A 113 -13.92 -0.80 12.31
C VAL A 113 -13.44 -1.45 13.62
N GLY A 114 -12.57 -2.47 13.58
CA GLY A 114 -11.97 -3.00 14.78
C GLY A 114 -10.91 -2.09 15.40
N SER A 115 -10.20 -2.58 16.39
CA SER A 115 -9.19 -1.83 17.14
C SER A 115 -7.80 -2.00 16.52
N ASP A 116 -7.06 -0.90 16.43
CA ASP A 116 -5.76 -0.78 15.77
C ASP A 116 -5.77 -1.36 14.34
N PRO A 117 -6.53 -0.76 13.42
CA PRO A 117 -6.60 -1.26 12.07
C PRO A 117 -5.27 -1.00 11.32
N GLU A 118 -4.71 -2.08 10.76
CA GLU A 118 -3.42 -2.09 10.07
C GLU A 118 -3.59 -2.02 8.56
N GLN A 119 -3.36 -3.12 7.86
CA GLN A 119 -3.62 -3.26 6.45
C GLN A 119 -5.04 -3.76 6.18
N PHE A 120 -5.45 -3.56 4.94
CA PHE A 120 -6.70 -4.11 4.43
C PHE A 120 -6.56 -4.46 2.94
N ALA A 121 -7.49 -5.22 2.43
CA ALA A 121 -7.62 -5.46 1.01
C ALA A 121 -9.07 -5.26 0.57
N ILE A 122 -9.24 -4.82 -0.68
CA ILE A 122 -10.55 -4.63 -1.30
C ILE A 122 -10.87 -5.85 -2.14
N SER A 123 -12.10 -6.36 -2.04
CA SER A 123 -12.58 -7.44 -2.89
C SER A 123 -12.50 -7.09 -4.37
N LYS A 124 -12.32 -8.09 -5.25
CA LYS A 124 -12.14 -7.89 -6.69
C LYS A 124 -13.28 -7.06 -7.34
N ASN A 125 -14.49 -7.18 -6.81
CA ASN A 125 -15.66 -6.43 -7.29
C ASN A 125 -15.80 -5.04 -6.66
N GLY A 126 -14.86 -4.63 -5.79
CA GLY A 126 -14.87 -3.33 -5.11
C GLY A 126 -15.93 -3.15 -4.03
N LYS A 127 -16.65 -4.22 -3.64
CA LYS A 127 -17.79 -4.10 -2.71
C LYS A 127 -17.42 -4.21 -1.24
N PHE A 128 -16.36 -4.94 -0.90
CA PHE A 128 -15.98 -5.22 0.47
C PHE A 128 -14.53 -4.86 0.75
N ALA A 129 -14.26 -4.37 1.95
CA ALA A 129 -12.92 -4.31 2.52
C ALA A 129 -12.78 -5.38 3.61
N PHE A 130 -11.61 -6.02 3.65
CA PHE A 130 -11.20 -6.95 4.69
C PHE A 130 -10.06 -6.30 5.45
N ILE A 131 -10.27 -5.98 6.74
CA ILE A 131 -9.39 -5.11 7.51
C ILE A 131 -8.80 -5.90 8.68
N ALA A 132 -7.48 -5.99 8.74
CA ALA A 132 -6.76 -6.55 9.89
C ALA A 132 -6.84 -5.57 11.06
N ASN A 133 -7.29 -6.05 12.22
CA ASN A 133 -7.40 -5.27 13.46
C ASN A 133 -6.48 -5.91 14.50
N GLU A 134 -5.33 -5.28 14.72
CA GLU A 134 -4.22 -5.83 15.51
C GLU A 134 -4.64 -6.16 16.95
N ASP A 135 -5.19 -5.17 17.66
CA ASP A 135 -5.57 -5.32 19.07
C ASP A 135 -6.79 -6.24 19.30
N ASP A 136 -7.59 -6.51 18.26
CA ASP A 136 -8.78 -7.36 18.32
C ASP A 136 -8.50 -8.82 17.89
N ALA A 137 -7.31 -9.12 17.39
CA ALA A 137 -6.97 -10.41 16.78
C ALA A 137 -8.04 -10.87 15.77
N SER A 138 -8.42 -9.98 14.85
CA SER A 138 -9.58 -10.20 13.98
C SER A 138 -9.46 -9.51 12.62
N VAL A 139 -10.30 -9.98 11.69
CA VAL A 139 -10.52 -9.33 10.39
C VAL A 139 -11.94 -8.83 10.32
N SER A 140 -12.14 -7.53 10.15
CA SER A 140 -13.46 -6.94 9.88
C SER A 140 -13.80 -7.04 8.39
N ILE A 141 -15.08 -7.32 8.08
CA ILE A 141 -15.64 -7.24 6.72
C ILE A 141 -16.54 -6.02 6.67
N VAL A 142 -16.22 -5.07 5.82
CA VAL A 142 -16.97 -3.80 5.66
C VAL A 142 -17.50 -3.69 4.25
N ASP A 143 -18.79 -3.38 4.14
CA ASP A 143 -19.45 -3.07 2.88
C ASP A 143 -19.06 -1.66 2.45
N LEU A 144 -18.40 -1.51 1.31
CA LEU A 144 -17.82 -0.23 0.86
C LEU A 144 -18.85 0.74 0.26
N ASP A 145 -20.08 0.32 0.03
CA ASP A 145 -21.15 1.23 -0.41
C ASP A 145 -21.85 1.89 0.78
N SER A 146 -22.04 1.14 1.86
CA SER A 146 -22.79 1.60 3.04
C SER A 146 -21.93 1.94 4.25
N GLY A 147 -20.66 1.50 4.29
CA GLY A 147 -19.79 1.60 5.45
C GLY A 147 -20.15 0.65 6.60
N GLN A 148 -21.13 -0.25 6.39
CA GLN A 148 -21.61 -1.14 7.44
C GLN A 148 -20.73 -2.38 7.58
N SER A 149 -20.52 -2.80 8.82
CA SER A 149 -19.88 -4.09 9.11
C SER A 149 -20.79 -5.23 8.65
N ARG A 150 -20.21 -6.19 7.93
CA ARG A 150 -20.85 -7.43 7.51
C ARG A 150 -20.48 -8.62 8.39
N GLY A 151 -19.44 -8.45 9.21
CA GLY A 151 -18.97 -9.50 10.11
C GLY A 151 -17.55 -9.23 10.59
N LYS A 152 -17.13 -10.08 11.52
CA LYS A 152 -15.77 -10.09 12.09
C LYS A 152 -15.32 -11.54 12.21
N ILE A 153 -14.15 -11.86 11.71
CA ILE A 153 -13.57 -13.20 11.72
C ILE A 153 -12.38 -13.19 12.66
N LYS A 154 -12.37 -14.09 13.64
CA LYS A 154 -11.25 -14.21 14.57
C LYS A 154 -10.09 -14.92 13.88
N VAL A 155 -8.88 -14.40 14.09
CA VAL A 155 -7.60 -14.95 13.68
C VAL A 155 -6.63 -15.00 14.85
N SER A 156 -5.35 -15.21 14.63
CA SER A 156 -4.32 -15.14 15.68
C SER A 156 -3.95 -13.69 16.02
N GLU A 157 -3.11 -13.52 17.01
CA GLU A 157 -2.63 -12.24 17.52
C GLU A 157 -1.83 -11.45 16.47
N GLU A 158 -1.89 -10.12 16.54
CA GLU A 158 -1.20 -9.19 15.65
C GLU A 158 -1.45 -9.45 14.15
N PRO A 159 -2.73 -9.47 13.66
CA PRO A 159 -2.99 -9.51 12.23
C PRO A 159 -2.55 -8.20 11.57
N GLU A 160 -1.76 -8.31 10.48
CA GLU A 160 -1.13 -7.16 9.81
C GLU A 160 -1.54 -7.10 8.33
N GLY A 161 -0.95 -7.94 7.48
CA GLY A 161 -1.14 -7.90 6.04
C GLY A 161 -2.38 -8.64 5.57
N VAL A 162 -3.07 -8.07 4.58
CA VAL A 162 -4.26 -8.67 3.98
C VAL A 162 -4.13 -8.70 2.47
N GLY A 163 -4.47 -9.82 1.84
CA GLY A 163 -4.54 -9.95 0.38
C GLY A 163 -5.75 -10.76 -0.05
N VAL A 164 -6.30 -10.44 -1.22
CA VAL A 164 -7.43 -11.16 -1.83
C VAL A 164 -6.93 -11.96 -3.02
N ASN A 165 -7.20 -13.25 -3.03
CA ASN A 165 -6.89 -14.13 -4.14
C ASN A 165 -7.72 -13.72 -5.38
N PRO A 166 -7.09 -13.33 -6.49
CA PRO A 166 -7.78 -12.85 -7.67
C PRO A 166 -8.60 -13.92 -8.40
N ALA A 167 -8.33 -15.21 -8.15
CA ALA A 167 -9.00 -16.32 -8.80
C ALA A 167 -10.33 -16.70 -8.12
N ASN A 168 -10.31 -16.85 -6.79
CA ASN A 168 -11.44 -17.41 -6.03
C ASN A 168 -12.01 -16.48 -4.95
N GLY A 169 -11.37 -15.32 -4.69
CA GLY A 169 -11.82 -14.34 -3.70
C GLY A 169 -11.47 -14.68 -2.25
N GLU A 170 -10.73 -15.74 -1.99
CA GLU A 170 -10.23 -16.05 -0.66
C GLU A 170 -9.34 -14.91 -0.13
N VAL A 171 -9.42 -14.68 1.17
CA VAL A 171 -8.65 -13.63 1.84
C VAL A 171 -7.55 -14.26 2.66
N TYR A 172 -6.31 -13.84 2.43
CA TYR A 172 -5.17 -14.25 3.25
C TYR A 172 -4.79 -13.13 4.19
N VAL A 173 -4.60 -13.48 5.46
CA VAL A 173 -4.24 -12.55 6.52
C VAL A 173 -2.99 -13.07 7.23
N THR A 174 -1.97 -12.22 7.33
CA THR A 174 -0.75 -12.53 8.06
C THR A 174 -0.93 -12.17 9.53
N CYS A 175 -0.45 -13.02 10.44
CA CYS A 175 -0.44 -12.79 11.88
C CYS A 175 0.99 -12.87 12.39
N GLU A 176 1.52 -11.73 12.89
CA GLU A 176 2.93 -11.55 13.14
C GLU A 176 3.46 -12.38 14.31
N GLU A 177 2.74 -12.38 15.42
CA GLU A 177 3.19 -12.98 16.69
C GLU A 177 3.44 -14.49 16.54
N LYS A 178 2.49 -15.20 15.92
CA LYS A 178 2.60 -16.65 15.70
C LYS A 178 3.35 -17.04 14.42
N GLY A 179 3.60 -16.09 13.51
CA GLY A 179 4.20 -16.39 12.22
C GLY A 179 3.30 -17.21 11.30
N GLU A 180 2.01 -16.90 11.29
CA GLU A 180 0.97 -17.65 10.59
C GLU A 180 0.33 -16.83 9.48
N VAL A 181 -0.23 -17.51 8.49
CA VAL A 181 -1.12 -16.95 7.48
C VAL A 181 -2.45 -17.69 7.55
N PHE A 182 -3.53 -16.95 7.74
CA PHE A 182 -4.89 -17.47 7.73
C PHE A 182 -5.50 -17.31 6.35
N ALA A 183 -5.96 -18.44 5.76
CA ALA A 183 -6.81 -18.42 4.58
C ALA A 183 -8.27 -18.38 5.02
N ILE A 184 -9.02 -17.41 4.54
CA ILE A 184 -10.41 -17.13 4.91
C ILE A 184 -11.30 -17.26 3.68
N ASN A 185 -12.40 -17.97 3.82
CA ASN A 185 -13.51 -17.90 2.88
C ASN A 185 -14.46 -16.76 3.33
N PRO A 186 -14.51 -15.62 2.60
CA PRO A 186 -15.28 -14.45 3.03
C PRO A 186 -16.80 -14.67 2.94
N ASP A 187 -17.29 -15.50 2.01
CA ASP A 187 -18.71 -15.78 1.87
C ASP A 187 -19.24 -16.62 3.05
N GLN A 188 -18.42 -17.56 3.51
CA GLN A 188 -18.71 -18.39 4.69
C GLN A 188 -18.30 -17.75 6.01
N GLN A 189 -17.59 -16.62 5.95
CA GLN A 189 -17.06 -15.87 7.09
C GLN A 189 -16.27 -16.75 8.08
N ARG A 190 -15.42 -17.63 7.55
CA ARG A 190 -14.63 -18.56 8.37
C ARG A 190 -13.23 -18.77 7.83
N VAL A 191 -12.34 -19.08 8.75
CA VAL A 191 -11.00 -19.61 8.42
C VAL A 191 -11.16 -21.00 7.81
N ILE A 192 -10.47 -21.23 6.68
CA ILE A 192 -10.46 -22.52 5.97
C ILE A 192 -9.10 -23.22 6.07
N ALA A 193 -8.03 -22.48 6.32
CA ALA A 193 -6.70 -23.04 6.56
C ALA A 193 -5.84 -22.08 7.37
N THR A 194 -4.86 -22.63 8.08
CA THR A 194 -3.78 -21.90 8.76
C THR A 194 -2.45 -22.46 8.27
N ILE A 195 -1.54 -21.58 7.85
CA ILE A 195 -0.27 -21.94 7.24
C ILE A 195 0.85 -21.30 8.07
N GLU A 196 1.72 -22.12 8.65
CA GLU A 196 2.88 -21.66 9.39
C GLU A 196 3.97 -21.19 8.43
N THR A 197 4.24 -19.91 8.39
CA THR A 197 5.32 -19.31 7.61
C THR A 197 6.54 -18.99 8.45
N GLY A 198 6.33 -18.70 9.74
CA GLY A 198 7.36 -18.18 10.64
C GLY A 198 7.74 -16.73 10.30
N GLY A 199 8.69 -16.18 11.02
CA GLY A 199 9.43 -15.00 10.64
C GLY A 199 8.69 -13.66 10.60
N ARG A 200 7.63 -13.48 11.34
CA ARG A 200 6.84 -12.25 11.40
C ARG A 200 6.34 -11.83 10.01
N PRO A 201 5.33 -12.50 9.48
CA PRO A 201 4.79 -12.23 8.16
C PRO A 201 4.07 -10.87 8.13
N ARG A 202 4.45 -10.00 7.15
CA ARG A 202 4.00 -8.58 7.08
C ARG A 202 2.97 -8.34 5.99
N SER A 203 3.20 -8.81 4.80
CA SER A 203 2.31 -8.59 3.66
C SER A 203 2.16 -9.85 2.83
N VAL A 204 1.08 -9.91 2.06
CA VAL A 204 0.80 -10.99 1.13
C VAL A 204 0.36 -10.45 -0.23
N ALA A 205 0.96 -10.95 -1.31
CA ALA A 205 0.51 -10.71 -2.68
C ALA A 205 0.29 -12.04 -3.40
N PHE A 206 -0.69 -12.06 -4.30
CA PHE A 206 -1.00 -13.25 -5.10
C PHE A 206 -0.42 -13.17 -6.50
N SER A 207 -0.07 -14.32 -7.08
CA SER A 207 0.12 -14.45 -8.52
C SER A 207 -1.20 -14.10 -9.24
N ARG A 208 -1.09 -13.67 -10.51
CA ARG A 208 -2.27 -13.24 -11.28
C ARG A 208 -3.32 -14.33 -11.46
N ASP A 209 -2.89 -15.57 -11.57
CA ASP A 209 -3.76 -16.75 -11.66
C ASP A 209 -4.28 -17.25 -10.31
N GLY A 210 -3.86 -16.59 -9.20
CA GLY A 210 -4.24 -16.94 -7.85
C GLY A 210 -3.69 -18.27 -7.35
N SER A 211 -2.80 -18.93 -8.10
CA SER A 211 -2.27 -20.24 -7.70
C SER A 211 -1.20 -20.17 -6.62
N ARG A 212 -0.54 -19.00 -6.47
CA ARG A 212 0.51 -18.77 -5.47
C ARG A 212 0.24 -17.51 -4.67
N ALA A 213 0.65 -17.54 -3.41
CA ALA A 213 0.76 -16.33 -2.60
C ALA A 213 2.22 -16.15 -2.14
N TYR A 214 2.67 -14.90 -2.08
CA TYR A 214 4.01 -14.51 -1.68
C TYR A 214 3.91 -13.69 -0.40
N VAL A 215 4.53 -14.16 0.67
CA VAL A 215 4.44 -13.56 2.00
C VAL A 215 5.81 -13.05 2.42
N ALA A 216 5.89 -11.75 2.72
CA ALA A 216 7.11 -11.13 3.24
C ALA A 216 7.29 -11.50 4.72
N CYS A 217 8.35 -12.25 5.07
CA CYS A 217 8.65 -12.69 6.43
C CYS A 217 9.83 -11.88 7.00
N GLU A 218 9.51 -10.82 7.77
CA GLU A 218 10.44 -9.76 8.19
C GLU A 218 11.67 -10.30 8.92
N ASN A 219 11.46 -10.97 10.06
CA ASN A 219 12.55 -11.32 10.97
C ASN A 219 13.51 -12.38 10.43
N LEU A 220 13.09 -13.16 9.44
CA LEU A 220 13.89 -14.22 8.84
C LEU A 220 14.45 -13.86 7.46
N GLY A 221 14.11 -12.67 6.93
CA GLY A 221 14.69 -12.12 5.71
C GLY A 221 14.41 -12.95 4.46
N TYR A 222 13.21 -13.56 4.35
CA TYR A 222 12.81 -14.32 3.18
C TYR A 222 11.38 -14.01 2.74
N VAL A 223 11.03 -14.45 1.55
CA VAL A 223 9.65 -14.52 1.06
C VAL A 223 9.18 -15.96 1.14
N ALA A 224 8.12 -16.23 1.89
CA ALA A 224 7.44 -17.51 1.86
C ALA A 224 6.57 -17.60 0.59
N VAL A 225 6.66 -18.70 -0.12
CA VAL A 225 5.80 -18.99 -1.27
C VAL A 225 4.77 -20.01 -0.83
N LEU A 226 3.49 -19.68 -1.01
CA LEU A 226 2.39 -20.57 -0.66
C LEU A 226 1.73 -21.10 -1.94
N ASP A 227 1.46 -22.40 -1.97
CA ASP A 227 0.47 -22.95 -2.90
C ASP A 227 -0.91 -22.57 -2.39
N ALA A 228 -1.60 -21.68 -3.11
CA ALA A 228 -2.88 -21.14 -2.67
C ALA A 228 -4.07 -22.07 -2.96
N ARG A 229 -3.88 -23.16 -3.69
CA ARG A 229 -4.91 -24.18 -3.93
C ARG A 229 -4.91 -25.24 -2.84
N GLU A 230 -3.69 -25.60 -2.40
CA GLU A 230 -3.50 -26.62 -1.36
C GLU A 230 -3.35 -26.01 0.04
N HIS A 231 -3.25 -24.69 0.14
CA HIS A 231 -2.95 -23.94 1.38
C HIS A 231 -1.68 -24.47 2.09
N LYS A 232 -0.60 -24.65 1.31
CA LYS A 232 0.65 -25.23 1.80
C LYS A 232 1.85 -24.35 1.54
N LEU A 233 2.80 -24.39 2.45
CA LEU A 233 4.09 -23.74 2.28
C LEU A 233 4.92 -24.48 1.21
N SER A 234 5.42 -23.74 0.23
CA SER A 234 6.38 -24.15 -0.79
C SER A 234 7.81 -23.69 -0.40
N PRO A 235 8.85 -23.99 -1.17
CA PRO A 235 10.20 -23.50 -0.90
C PRO A 235 10.26 -21.98 -0.77
N LYS A 236 11.00 -21.49 0.22
CA LYS A 236 11.18 -20.09 0.54
C LYS A 236 12.21 -19.43 -0.38
N ILE A 237 12.07 -18.14 -0.62
CA ILE A 237 13.03 -17.34 -1.41
C ILE A 237 13.83 -16.49 -0.43
N GLN A 238 15.11 -16.82 -0.26
CA GLN A 238 16.01 -16.09 0.62
C GLN A 238 16.40 -14.76 0.01
N LEU A 239 16.30 -13.68 0.80
CA LEU A 239 16.76 -12.35 0.44
C LEU A 239 18.18 -12.08 0.96
N PRO A 240 18.87 -11.05 0.47
CA PRO A 240 20.20 -10.68 0.95
C PRO A 240 20.20 -10.42 2.46
N LYS A 241 21.33 -10.73 3.11
CA LYS A 241 21.51 -10.49 4.54
C LYS A 241 21.19 -9.03 4.92
N GLY A 242 20.39 -8.86 5.96
CA GLY A 242 19.94 -7.54 6.43
C GLY A 242 18.64 -7.05 5.77
N SER A 243 18.08 -7.81 4.83
CA SER A 243 16.73 -7.56 4.35
C SER A 243 15.71 -7.87 5.45
N LEU A 244 14.78 -6.95 5.64
CA LEU A 244 13.62 -7.09 6.53
C LEU A 244 12.36 -6.87 5.69
N PRO A 245 11.92 -7.90 4.93
CA PRO A 245 10.87 -7.74 3.93
C PRO A 245 9.54 -7.29 4.54
N MET A 246 8.89 -6.31 3.89
CA MET A 246 7.68 -5.63 4.35
C MET A 246 6.56 -5.71 3.32
N GLY A 247 6.54 -4.81 2.34
CA GLY A 247 5.53 -4.73 1.29
C GLY A 247 5.85 -5.61 0.09
N THR A 248 4.81 -6.09 -0.59
CA THR A 248 4.91 -6.93 -1.79
C THR A 248 4.02 -6.41 -2.90
N ALA A 249 4.49 -6.49 -4.16
CA ALA A 249 3.70 -6.17 -5.34
C ALA A 249 4.12 -7.08 -6.52
N VAL A 250 3.16 -7.64 -7.23
CA VAL A 250 3.41 -8.50 -8.41
C VAL A 250 3.28 -7.68 -9.68
N SER A 251 4.20 -7.85 -10.63
CA SER A 251 4.17 -7.17 -11.93
C SER A 251 2.90 -7.50 -12.72
N ALA A 252 2.54 -6.60 -13.64
CA ALA A 252 1.34 -6.78 -14.46
C ALA A 252 1.34 -8.05 -15.30
N ASP A 253 2.49 -8.53 -15.74
CA ASP A 253 2.65 -9.79 -16.47
C ASP A 253 2.83 -11.02 -15.56
N GLY A 254 2.90 -10.81 -14.25
CA GLY A 254 3.06 -11.85 -13.23
C GLY A 254 4.46 -12.47 -13.15
N LYS A 255 5.46 -11.95 -13.89
CA LYS A 255 6.80 -12.55 -13.94
C LYS A 255 7.75 -12.05 -12.86
N GLU A 256 7.48 -10.90 -12.28
CA GLU A 256 8.29 -10.32 -11.22
C GLU A 256 7.47 -10.04 -9.97
N LEU A 257 8.06 -10.30 -8.83
CA LEU A 257 7.59 -9.87 -7.52
C LEU A 257 8.57 -8.83 -6.98
N TYR A 258 8.05 -7.68 -6.62
CA TYR A 258 8.79 -6.62 -5.94
C TYR A 258 8.54 -6.73 -4.44
N VAL A 259 9.61 -6.65 -3.66
CA VAL A 259 9.55 -6.75 -2.20
C VAL A 259 10.35 -5.61 -1.58
N SER A 260 9.71 -4.78 -0.77
CA SER A 260 10.45 -3.78 0.02
C SER A 260 11.20 -4.47 1.15
N THR A 261 12.45 -4.07 1.39
CA THR A 261 13.33 -4.74 2.35
C THR A 261 13.43 -4.01 3.69
N GLY A 262 12.46 -3.14 4.02
CA GLY A 262 12.42 -2.43 5.29
C GLY A 262 13.71 -1.66 5.57
N ARG A 263 14.39 -1.98 6.66
CA ARG A 263 15.69 -1.38 7.01
C ARG A 263 16.84 -1.82 6.10
N GLY A 264 16.63 -2.75 5.18
CA GLY A 264 17.56 -3.06 4.09
C GLY A 264 17.64 -1.95 3.03
N ASN A 265 16.69 -0.97 3.05
CA ASN A 265 16.70 0.24 2.21
C ASN A 265 16.76 -0.06 0.70
N ALA A 266 16.09 -1.12 0.28
CA ALA A 266 16.10 -1.58 -1.09
C ALA A 266 14.76 -2.20 -1.49
N ILE A 267 14.56 -2.36 -2.78
CA ILE A 267 13.56 -3.25 -3.37
C ILE A 267 14.27 -4.51 -3.88
N ALA A 268 13.84 -5.67 -3.42
CA ALA A 268 14.23 -6.94 -4.00
C ALA A 268 13.29 -7.29 -5.15
N ILE A 269 13.83 -7.68 -6.29
CA ILE A 269 13.10 -8.16 -7.46
C ILE A 269 13.31 -9.67 -7.57
N ILE A 270 12.21 -10.39 -7.58
CA ILE A 270 12.18 -11.85 -7.61
C ILE A 270 11.58 -12.30 -8.95
N ASP A 271 12.25 -13.22 -9.64
CA ASP A 271 11.69 -13.95 -10.77
C ASP A 271 10.69 -15.00 -10.24
N THR A 272 9.40 -14.81 -10.54
CA THR A 272 8.34 -15.67 -10.04
C THR A 272 8.27 -17.04 -10.70
N GLN A 273 8.89 -17.20 -11.87
CA GLN A 273 8.94 -18.49 -12.57
C GLN A 273 10.00 -19.40 -11.96
N LYS A 274 11.14 -18.80 -11.59
CA LYS A 274 12.25 -19.52 -10.97
C LYS A 274 12.16 -19.58 -9.45
N ASN A 275 11.37 -18.67 -8.83
CA ASN A 275 11.36 -18.40 -7.39
C ASN A 275 12.75 -18.02 -6.87
N GLU A 276 13.44 -17.14 -7.58
CA GLU A 276 14.80 -16.71 -7.25
C GLU A 276 14.91 -15.18 -7.24
N LEU A 277 15.80 -14.67 -6.39
CA LEU A 277 16.17 -13.27 -6.40
C LEU A 277 16.88 -12.93 -7.72
N ALA A 278 16.32 -12.01 -8.48
CA ALA A 278 16.94 -11.50 -9.70
C ALA A 278 17.94 -10.38 -9.44
N THR A 279 17.57 -9.39 -8.61
CA THR A 279 18.41 -8.23 -8.24
C THR A 279 17.80 -7.44 -7.10
N THR A 280 18.53 -6.41 -6.65
CA THR A 280 18.04 -5.40 -5.70
C THR A 280 18.25 -3.98 -6.25
N ILE A 281 17.39 -3.05 -5.87
CA ILE A 281 17.50 -1.62 -6.20
C ILE A 281 17.53 -0.84 -4.90
N ALA A 282 18.59 -0.07 -4.68
CA ALA A 282 18.68 0.83 -3.52
C ALA A 282 17.66 1.97 -3.66
N VAL A 283 16.96 2.29 -2.55
CA VAL A 283 15.93 3.34 -2.46
C VAL A 283 16.10 4.12 -1.15
N GLY A 284 15.08 4.85 -0.71
CA GLY A 284 15.13 5.58 0.57
C GLY A 284 15.15 4.68 1.81
N ASN A 285 15.15 5.31 3.00
CA ASN A 285 15.39 4.59 4.24
C ASN A 285 14.10 4.04 4.85
N ARG A 286 14.16 2.79 5.31
CA ARG A 286 13.06 2.06 5.96
C ARG A 286 11.83 2.00 5.06
N VAL A 287 11.95 1.22 3.99
CA VAL A 287 10.91 1.07 2.95
C VAL A 287 9.77 0.21 3.47
N TRP A 288 8.54 0.75 3.43
CA TRP A 288 7.32 0.07 3.84
C TRP A 288 6.49 -0.37 2.62
N GLY A 289 5.43 0.37 2.34
CA GLY A 289 4.55 0.10 1.22
C GLY A 289 5.18 0.38 -0.14
N ILE A 290 4.74 -0.38 -1.12
CA ILE A 290 5.13 -0.22 -2.53
C ILE A 290 3.92 -0.36 -3.43
N ALA A 291 3.92 0.33 -4.57
CA ALA A 291 2.89 0.18 -5.58
C ALA A 291 3.45 0.43 -6.98
N LEU A 292 2.96 -0.33 -7.96
CA LEU A 292 3.21 -0.09 -9.38
C LEU A 292 2.24 0.94 -9.93
N ASP A 293 2.67 1.72 -10.91
CA ASP A 293 1.79 2.53 -11.73
C ASP A 293 0.88 1.62 -12.61
N PRO A 294 -0.21 2.15 -13.19
CA PRO A 294 -1.13 1.34 -13.99
C PRO A 294 -0.50 0.67 -15.20
N GLY A 295 0.57 1.27 -15.74
CA GLY A 295 1.33 0.73 -16.86
C GLY A 295 2.40 -0.29 -16.46
N GLY A 296 2.69 -0.45 -15.17
CA GLY A 296 3.78 -1.30 -14.69
C GLY A 296 5.17 -0.77 -15.06
N THR A 297 5.29 0.52 -15.34
CA THR A 297 6.55 1.16 -15.78
C THR A 297 7.30 1.84 -14.67
N LYS A 298 6.58 2.33 -13.65
CA LYS A 298 7.13 2.92 -12.44
C LYS A 298 6.71 2.12 -11.19
N LEU A 299 7.63 2.01 -10.26
CA LEU A 299 7.37 1.51 -8.90
C LEU A 299 7.61 2.64 -7.91
N TYR A 300 6.63 2.89 -7.05
CA TYR A 300 6.71 3.87 -5.96
C TYR A 300 6.96 3.17 -4.63
N THR A 301 7.81 3.76 -3.76
CA THR A 301 8.15 3.20 -2.45
C THR A 301 7.98 4.22 -1.34
N ALA A 302 7.26 3.86 -0.29
CA ALA A 302 7.12 4.70 0.92
C ALA A 302 8.32 4.50 1.85
N ASN A 303 9.20 5.50 1.95
CA ASN A 303 10.45 5.44 2.69
C ASN A 303 10.27 6.09 4.06
N GLY A 304 9.80 5.33 5.04
CA GLY A 304 9.31 5.82 6.33
C GLY A 304 10.33 6.56 7.21
N ALA A 305 11.62 6.34 7.04
CA ALA A 305 12.66 7.03 7.82
C ALA A 305 13.26 8.24 7.10
N SER A 306 13.20 8.31 5.78
CA SER A 306 13.68 9.46 5.00
C SER A 306 12.59 10.46 4.60
N ASN A 307 11.32 10.17 4.90
CA ASN A 307 10.17 11.04 4.63
C ASN A 307 10.06 11.40 3.14
N ASP A 308 10.22 10.39 2.30
CA ASP A 308 10.13 10.53 0.85
C ASP A 308 9.55 9.29 0.19
N VAL A 309 9.24 9.43 -1.08
CA VAL A 309 8.85 8.36 -1.99
C VAL A 309 9.92 8.24 -3.06
N SER A 310 10.51 7.06 -3.24
CA SER A 310 11.35 6.80 -4.41
C SER A 310 10.49 6.42 -5.61
N VAL A 311 10.79 6.99 -6.75
CA VAL A 311 10.25 6.61 -8.05
C VAL A 311 11.29 5.76 -8.76
N VAL A 312 10.97 4.51 -9.03
CA VAL A 312 11.87 3.54 -9.67
C VAL A 312 11.35 3.22 -11.06
N ASP A 313 12.21 3.32 -12.06
CA ASP A 313 11.93 2.82 -13.40
C ASP A 313 12.09 1.29 -13.43
N VAL A 314 11.00 0.62 -13.73
CA VAL A 314 10.92 -0.85 -13.70
C VAL A 314 11.85 -1.48 -14.73
N LYS A 315 11.90 -0.92 -15.95
CA LYS A 315 12.68 -1.47 -17.06
C LYS A 315 14.18 -1.34 -16.84
N SER A 316 14.64 -0.16 -16.48
CA SER A 316 16.09 0.10 -16.25
C SER A 316 16.55 -0.33 -14.87
N ARG A 317 15.61 -0.65 -13.94
CA ARG A 317 15.88 -1.03 -12.54
C ARG A 317 16.69 0.02 -11.79
N LYS A 318 16.30 1.31 -11.96
CA LYS A 318 16.99 2.44 -11.34
C LYS A 318 16.02 3.35 -10.63
N GLU A 319 16.44 3.87 -9.48
CA GLU A 319 15.77 5.00 -8.85
C GLU A 319 15.95 6.25 -9.75
N LEU A 320 14.82 6.85 -10.17
CA LEU A 320 14.81 8.05 -11.00
C LEU A 320 14.91 9.31 -10.16
N ARG A 321 14.14 9.36 -9.07
CA ARG A 321 14.06 10.52 -8.18
C ARG A 321 13.44 10.14 -6.83
N ARG A 322 13.58 11.06 -5.87
CA ARG A 322 12.87 11.04 -4.59
C ARG A 322 11.96 12.23 -4.47
N ILE A 323 10.76 12.00 -3.97
CA ILE A 323 9.72 13.01 -3.79
C ILE A 323 9.50 13.17 -2.29
N LYS A 324 9.68 14.39 -1.76
CA LYS A 324 9.38 14.68 -0.36
C LYS A 324 7.86 14.62 -0.13
N VAL A 325 7.46 13.95 0.96
CA VAL A 325 6.08 13.79 1.38
C VAL A 325 5.94 14.15 2.87
N GLY A 326 4.84 13.81 3.50
CA GLY A 326 4.66 13.99 4.94
C GLY A 326 5.57 13.09 5.78
N ASP A 327 5.37 13.11 7.09
CA ASP A 327 6.27 12.44 8.03
C ASP A 327 5.90 10.96 8.19
N GLY A 328 6.86 10.06 8.00
CA GLY A 328 6.68 8.63 8.11
C GLY A 328 5.77 8.02 7.05
N PRO A 329 6.06 8.17 5.75
CA PRO A 329 5.27 7.52 4.70
C PRO A 329 5.24 6.00 4.93
N TRP A 330 4.03 5.42 4.82
CA TRP A 330 3.80 4.03 5.15
C TRP A 330 3.17 3.24 4.00
N GLY A 331 2.02 3.66 3.49
CA GLY A 331 1.29 3.01 2.41
C GLY A 331 1.25 3.84 1.13
N ILE A 332 1.03 3.17 0.00
CA ILE A 332 0.89 3.80 -1.32
C ILE A 332 -0.31 3.19 -2.04
N ALA A 333 -1.19 4.05 -2.54
CA ALA A 333 -2.27 3.67 -3.45
C ALA A 333 -2.15 4.43 -4.78
N VAL A 334 -2.45 3.76 -5.87
CA VAL A 334 -2.48 4.36 -7.21
C VAL A 334 -3.89 4.36 -7.74
N VAL A 335 -4.34 5.51 -8.25
CA VAL A 335 -5.67 5.75 -8.79
C VAL A 335 -5.55 6.13 -10.26
N SER A 336 -6.03 5.27 -11.15
CA SER A 336 -6.21 5.61 -12.57
C SER A 336 -7.40 6.55 -12.74
N LYS A 337 -7.31 7.47 -13.69
CA LYS A 337 -8.42 8.33 -14.10
C LYS A 337 -9.15 7.78 -15.30
#